data_5419fdc9fe2729ee98ce429947ee9586
#
_entry.id   5419fdc9fe2729ee98ce429947ee9586
#
_cell.length_a   1.000
_cell.length_b   1.000
_cell.length_c   1.000
_cell.angle_alpha   90.00
_cell.angle_beta   90.00
_cell.angle_gamma   90.00
#
_symmetry.space_group_name_H-M   'P 1'
#
loop_
_entity.id
_entity.type
_entity.pdbx_description
1 polymer ?
#
loop_
_entity_poly.entity_id
_entity_poly.type
_entity_poly.pdbx_seq_one_letter_code
_entity_poly.pdbx_strand_id
1 'polypeptide(L)'
;MNIENLLKYQSVDGELFKVEQKLQNSPYKKKANELTTIAKKSQIKSTELEAEADRLLKEIEDIKSKYNVNKSKADEMLSNNAENLSMEELEKLASLKGKIVSNLNILEKMLQKSAENINHILSEFNKTKRTFDEARSQYAICKQKIYEEIKASEPEKEKLKKQLLTLEKDVEPVLMGEYKKKRNDKIFPVVVPLEGNNFCGYCRMELPKVAISRIKEKGIITCEHCKRFIYQK
;
A
#
# COMPACT_ATOMS: atom_id res chain seq x y z
N MET A 1 -14.45 -33.10 33.34
CA MET A 1 -13.84 -32.25 32.29
C MET A 1 -12.38 -32.06 32.65
N ASN A 2 -11.46 -32.52 31.80
CA ASN A 2 -10.03 -32.47 32.15
C ASN A 2 -9.39 -31.19 31.60
N ILE A 3 -9.37 -30.13 32.40
CA ILE A 3 -8.77 -28.82 32.08
C ILE A 3 -7.28 -28.95 31.84
N GLU A 4 -6.60 -29.90 32.52
CA GLU A 4 -5.17 -30.10 32.38
C GLU A 4 -4.76 -30.43 30.93
N ASN A 5 -5.54 -31.23 30.21
CA ASN A 5 -5.29 -31.57 28.83
C ASN A 5 -5.47 -30.37 27.92
N LEU A 6 -6.46 -29.50 28.18
CA LEU A 6 -6.63 -28.25 27.46
C LEU A 6 -5.49 -27.26 27.71
N LEU A 7 -4.94 -27.22 28.94
CA LEU A 7 -3.77 -26.40 29.27
C LEU A 7 -2.50 -26.93 28.58
N LYS A 8 -2.31 -28.25 28.51
CA LYS A 8 -1.22 -28.86 27.74
C LYS A 8 -1.34 -28.52 26.26
N TYR A 9 -2.56 -28.64 25.70
CA TYR A 9 -2.85 -28.22 24.33
C TYR A 9 -2.48 -26.73 24.11
N GLN A 10 -2.97 -25.85 24.98
CA GLN A 10 -2.66 -24.40 24.90
C GLN A 10 -1.16 -24.10 25.00
N SER A 11 -0.40 -24.87 25.79
CA SER A 11 1.05 -24.67 25.90
C SER A 11 1.73 -24.91 24.56
N VAL A 12 1.42 -26.02 23.88
CA VAL A 12 1.96 -26.35 22.55
C VAL A 12 1.44 -25.38 21.48
N ASP A 13 0.15 -25.01 21.53
CA ASP A 13 -0.42 -23.99 20.64
C ASP A 13 0.24 -22.63 20.86
N GLY A 14 0.69 -22.33 22.09
CA GLY A 14 1.48 -21.14 22.40
C GLY A 14 2.84 -21.09 21.70
N GLU A 15 3.50 -22.22 21.56
CA GLU A 15 4.74 -22.30 20.78
C GLU A 15 4.46 -22.08 19.29
N LEU A 16 3.43 -22.71 18.75
CA LEU A 16 2.99 -22.50 17.37
C LEU A 16 2.61 -21.04 17.13
N PHE A 17 1.89 -20.43 18.05
CA PHE A 17 1.51 -19.01 17.98
C PHE A 17 2.72 -18.07 17.95
N LYS A 18 3.76 -18.35 18.74
CA LYS A 18 5.00 -17.56 18.72
C LYS A 18 5.70 -17.66 17.36
N VAL A 19 5.75 -18.84 16.76
CA VAL A 19 6.33 -19.05 15.43
C VAL A 19 5.51 -18.28 14.37
N GLU A 20 4.19 -18.37 14.42
CA GLU A 20 3.30 -17.63 13.51
C GLU A 20 3.45 -16.12 13.69
N GLN A 21 3.51 -15.63 14.92
CA GLN A 21 3.73 -14.20 15.19
C GLN A 21 5.09 -13.70 14.70
N LYS A 22 6.16 -14.50 14.89
CA LYS A 22 7.48 -14.17 14.37
C LYS A 22 7.44 -13.99 12.85
N LEU A 23 6.77 -14.90 12.14
CA LEU A 23 6.60 -14.81 10.68
C LEU A 23 5.70 -13.64 10.26
N GLN A 24 4.65 -13.32 11.03
CA GLN A 24 3.81 -12.16 10.74
C GLN A 24 4.54 -10.83 10.94
N ASN A 25 5.36 -10.75 11.98
CA ASN A 25 6.11 -9.55 12.36
C ASN A 25 7.50 -9.49 11.69
N SER A 26 7.77 -10.34 10.70
CA SER A 26 9.03 -10.33 9.96
C SER A 26 9.35 -8.93 9.43
N PRO A 27 10.57 -8.41 9.65
CA PRO A 27 11.00 -7.13 9.12
C PRO A 27 10.94 -7.09 7.60
N TYR A 28 11.14 -8.24 6.94
CA TYR A 28 11.04 -8.35 5.47
C TYR A 28 9.60 -8.17 4.99
N LYS A 29 8.58 -8.64 5.74
CA LYS A 29 7.17 -8.37 5.40
C LYS A 29 6.81 -6.90 5.53
N LYS A 30 7.26 -6.24 6.60
CA LYS A 30 7.05 -4.80 6.78
C LYS A 30 7.68 -4.02 5.64
N LYS A 31 8.95 -4.32 5.35
CA LYS A 31 9.68 -3.69 4.24
C LYS A 31 9.03 -3.97 2.88
N ALA A 32 8.56 -5.18 2.62
CA ALA A 32 7.85 -5.53 1.39
C ALA A 32 6.56 -4.71 1.22
N ASN A 33 5.79 -4.48 2.28
CA ASN A 33 4.60 -3.63 2.25
C ASN A 33 4.94 -2.16 1.96
N GLU A 34 6.01 -1.63 2.57
CA GLU A 34 6.51 -0.27 2.29
C GLU A 34 6.92 -0.13 0.83
N LEU A 35 7.69 -1.09 0.31
CA LEU A 35 8.14 -1.12 -1.08
C LEU A 35 6.96 -1.22 -2.06
N THR A 36 5.94 -1.99 -1.73
CA THR A 36 4.69 -2.05 -2.53
C THR A 36 4.00 -0.68 -2.57
N THR A 37 3.99 0.03 -1.44
CA THR A 37 3.42 1.38 -1.38
C THR A 37 4.22 2.38 -2.21
N ILE A 38 5.55 2.31 -2.16
CA ILE A 38 6.45 3.13 -2.99
C ILE A 38 6.20 2.84 -4.48
N ALA A 39 6.19 1.57 -4.88
CA ALA A 39 5.94 1.18 -6.27
C ALA A 39 4.59 1.69 -6.80
N LYS A 40 3.51 1.57 -6.00
CA LYS A 40 2.19 2.13 -6.35
C LYS A 40 2.21 3.64 -6.52
N LYS A 41 2.86 4.37 -5.61
CA LYS A 41 3.00 5.84 -5.72
C LYS A 41 3.79 6.23 -6.97
N SER A 42 4.88 5.52 -7.27
CA SER A 42 5.67 5.76 -8.48
C SER A 42 4.86 5.48 -9.74
N GLN A 43 4.03 4.46 -9.75
CA GLN A 43 3.15 4.15 -10.89
C GLN A 43 2.11 5.24 -11.13
N ILE A 44 1.45 5.71 -10.06
CA ILE A 44 0.49 6.83 -10.15
C ILE A 44 1.19 8.08 -10.69
N LYS A 45 2.38 8.41 -10.15
CA LYS A 45 3.15 9.56 -10.60
C LYS A 45 3.57 9.45 -12.07
N SER A 46 3.94 8.25 -12.54
CA SER A 46 4.24 8.01 -13.95
C SER A 46 3.04 8.32 -14.85
N THR A 47 1.85 7.83 -14.49
CA THR A 47 0.61 8.11 -15.24
C THR A 47 0.26 9.60 -15.26
N GLU A 48 0.49 10.32 -14.14
CA GLU A 48 0.29 11.77 -14.09
C GLU A 48 1.24 12.50 -15.05
N LEU A 49 2.52 12.12 -15.07
CA LEU A 49 3.53 12.70 -15.97
C LEU A 49 3.25 12.39 -17.43
N GLU A 50 2.76 11.19 -17.75
CA GLU A 50 2.31 10.82 -19.10
C GLU A 50 1.13 11.70 -19.55
N ALA A 51 0.13 11.91 -18.69
CA ALA A 51 -0.99 12.78 -19.00
C ALA A 51 -0.58 14.26 -19.16
N GLU A 52 0.43 14.72 -18.41
CA GLU A 52 1.00 16.05 -18.55
C GLU A 52 1.78 16.19 -19.88
N ALA A 53 2.54 15.18 -20.27
CA ALA A 53 3.24 15.13 -21.55
C ALA A 53 2.26 15.16 -22.73
N ASP A 54 1.15 14.43 -22.67
CA ASP A 54 0.11 14.43 -23.72
C ASP A 54 -0.54 15.81 -23.89
N ARG A 55 -0.78 16.52 -22.76
CA ARG A 55 -1.28 17.90 -22.83
C ARG A 55 -0.28 18.84 -23.49
N LEU A 56 0.99 18.71 -23.12
CA LEU A 56 2.05 19.54 -23.65
C LEU A 56 2.27 19.30 -25.15
N LEU A 57 2.16 18.06 -25.63
CA LEU A 57 2.22 17.73 -27.05
C LEU A 57 1.10 18.43 -27.84
N LYS A 58 -0.14 18.46 -27.30
CA LYS A 58 -1.26 19.18 -27.94
C LYS A 58 -1.01 20.70 -27.99
N GLU A 59 -0.44 21.27 -26.91
CA GLU A 59 -0.06 22.69 -26.91
C GLU A 59 1.00 23.00 -27.99
N ILE A 60 1.98 22.12 -28.18
CA ILE A 60 3.01 22.27 -29.22
C ILE A 60 2.40 22.18 -30.62
N GLU A 61 1.45 21.28 -30.85
CA GLU A 61 0.74 21.20 -32.12
C GLU A 61 -0.09 22.48 -32.42
N ASP A 62 -0.72 23.07 -31.41
CA ASP A 62 -1.42 24.37 -31.54
C ASP A 62 -0.44 25.51 -31.85
N ILE A 63 0.72 25.57 -31.19
CA ILE A 63 1.79 26.53 -31.48
C ILE A 63 2.25 26.38 -32.93
N LYS A 64 2.48 25.15 -33.39
CA LYS A 64 2.89 24.85 -34.77
C LYS A 64 1.85 25.30 -35.81
N SER A 65 0.56 25.07 -35.52
CA SER A 65 -0.54 25.50 -36.35
C SER A 65 -0.56 27.06 -36.47
N LYS A 66 -0.49 27.76 -35.33
CA LYS A 66 -0.45 29.23 -35.28
C LYS A 66 0.80 29.79 -36.01
N TYR A 67 1.95 29.12 -35.85
CA TYR A 67 3.15 29.49 -36.59
C TYR A 67 2.95 29.39 -38.10
N ASN A 68 2.41 28.29 -38.60
CA ASN A 68 2.14 28.09 -40.03
C ASN A 68 1.19 29.16 -40.60
N VAL A 69 0.16 29.57 -39.87
CA VAL A 69 -0.73 30.65 -40.28
C VAL A 69 -0.01 31.98 -40.38
N ASN A 70 0.85 32.32 -39.41
CA ASN A 70 1.61 33.55 -39.46
C ASN A 70 2.69 33.52 -40.58
N LYS A 71 3.29 32.33 -40.82
CA LYS A 71 4.24 32.13 -41.94
C LYS A 71 3.56 32.35 -43.29
N SER A 72 2.39 31.73 -43.54
CA SER A 72 1.66 31.93 -44.79
C SER A 72 1.31 33.40 -45.02
N LYS A 73 0.88 34.14 -43.97
CA LYS A 73 0.64 35.59 -44.09
C LYS A 73 1.91 36.39 -44.41
N ALA A 74 3.05 36.01 -43.85
CA ALA A 74 4.33 36.63 -44.16
C ALA A 74 4.77 36.35 -45.60
N ASP A 75 4.59 35.10 -46.07
CA ASP A 75 4.94 34.70 -47.44
C ASP A 75 4.04 35.43 -48.48
N GLU A 76 2.74 35.60 -48.20
CA GLU A 76 1.81 36.40 -49.01
C GLU A 76 2.26 37.88 -49.07
N MET A 77 2.67 38.45 -47.95
CA MET A 77 3.20 39.84 -47.93
C MET A 77 4.48 40.01 -48.77
N LEU A 78 5.37 39.00 -48.74
CA LEU A 78 6.60 39.05 -49.49
C LEU A 78 6.39 38.86 -51.03
N SER A 79 5.31 38.17 -51.41
CA SER A 79 4.99 37.95 -52.83
C SER A 79 4.28 39.17 -53.48
N ASN A 80 3.75 40.08 -52.70
CA ASN A 80 3.17 41.33 -53.23
C ASN A 80 4.24 42.34 -53.59
N ASN A 81 4.38 42.68 -54.91
CA ASN A 81 5.32 43.69 -55.39
C ASN A 81 4.96 45.06 -54.80
N ALA A 82 5.86 45.61 -54.00
CA ALA A 82 5.69 46.89 -53.30
C ALA A 82 5.77 48.12 -54.20
N GLU A 83 6.09 47.95 -55.49
CA GLU A 83 6.43 49.07 -56.40
C GLU A 83 5.27 49.98 -56.79
N ASN A 84 3.98 49.59 -56.53
CA ASN A 84 2.81 50.35 -56.93
C ASN A 84 1.79 50.52 -55.81
N LEU A 85 2.16 50.46 -54.53
CA LEU A 85 1.26 50.57 -53.41
C LEU A 85 1.03 52.04 -53.01
N SER A 86 -0.23 52.39 -52.71
CA SER A 86 -0.62 53.67 -52.11
C SER A 86 -0.07 53.81 -50.67
N MET A 87 0.03 55.04 -50.14
CA MET A 87 0.44 55.25 -48.74
C MET A 87 -0.45 54.51 -47.74
N GLU A 88 -1.76 54.47 -47.99
CA GLU A 88 -2.72 53.72 -47.14
C GLU A 88 -2.49 52.21 -47.12
N GLU A 89 -2.13 51.64 -48.27
CA GLU A 89 -1.78 50.23 -48.41
C GLU A 89 -0.44 49.88 -47.71
N LEU A 90 0.54 50.81 -47.79
CA LEU A 90 1.82 50.68 -47.07
C LEU A 90 1.61 50.73 -45.55
N GLU A 91 0.76 51.61 -45.04
CA GLU A 91 0.44 51.67 -43.61
C GLU A 91 -0.25 50.37 -43.13
N LYS A 92 -1.21 49.86 -43.91
CA LYS A 92 -1.86 48.58 -43.63
C LYS A 92 -0.85 47.42 -43.60
N LEU A 93 0.08 47.40 -44.53
CA LEU A 93 1.15 46.41 -44.63
C LEU A 93 2.10 46.46 -43.43
N ALA A 94 2.50 47.67 -43.02
CA ALA A 94 3.35 47.90 -41.87
C ALA A 94 2.65 47.44 -40.55
N SER A 95 1.36 47.77 -40.43
CA SER A 95 0.54 47.28 -39.27
C SER A 95 0.46 45.73 -39.24
N LEU A 96 0.20 45.11 -40.37
CA LEU A 96 0.12 43.65 -40.48
C LEU A 96 1.49 43.00 -40.16
N LYS A 97 2.60 43.53 -40.68
CA LYS A 97 3.95 43.13 -40.32
C LYS A 97 4.19 43.17 -38.80
N GLY A 98 3.82 44.29 -38.17
CA GLY A 98 3.95 44.44 -36.71
C GLY A 98 3.19 43.39 -35.95
N LYS A 99 1.98 43.05 -36.38
CA LYS A 99 1.13 41.98 -35.76
C LYS A 99 1.77 40.59 -35.93
N ILE A 100 2.31 40.29 -37.13
CA ILE A 100 2.98 39.02 -37.40
C ILE A 100 4.22 38.86 -36.52
N VAL A 101 5.06 39.89 -36.44
CA VAL A 101 6.28 39.87 -35.60
C VAL A 101 5.91 39.69 -34.13
N SER A 102 4.90 40.42 -33.64
CA SER A 102 4.42 40.29 -32.26
C SER A 102 3.92 38.84 -31.98
N ASN A 103 3.12 38.27 -32.88
CA ASN A 103 2.63 36.92 -32.73
C ASN A 103 3.76 35.88 -32.72
N LEU A 104 4.75 36.02 -33.63
CA LEU A 104 5.91 35.11 -33.67
C LEU A 104 6.71 35.17 -32.37
N ASN A 105 6.95 36.35 -31.82
CA ASN A 105 7.64 36.50 -30.53
C ASN A 105 6.88 35.85 -29.37
N ILE A 106 5.54 35.89 -29.39
CA ILE A 106 4.71 35.20 -28.40
C ILE A 106 4.85 33.67 -28.55
N LEU A 107 4.78 33.17 -29.80
CA LEU A 107 4.90 31.74 -30.08
C LEU A 107 6.29 31.21 -29.70
N GLU A 108 7.36 32.00 -29.95
CA GLU A 108 8.71 31.64 -29.54
C GLU A 108 8.83 31.46 -28.02
N LYS A 109 8.30 32.42 -27.25
CA LYS A 109 8.27 32.33 -25.78
C LYS A 109 7.47 31.13 -25.31
N MET A 110 6.34 30.84 -25.95
CA MET A 110 5.54 29.63 -25.63
C MET A 110 6.31 28.34 -25.91
N LEU A 111 7.04 28.29 -27.04
CA LEU A 111 7.86 27.13 -27.40
C LEU A 111 9.02 26.93 -26.43
N GLN A 112 9.71 28.00 -26.02
CA GLN A 112 10.76 27.93 -25.00
C GLN A 112 10.22 27.36 -23.67
N LYS A 113 9.08 27.85 -23.21
CA LYS A 113 8.42 27.35 -22.01
C LYS A 113 8.03 25.87 -22.15
N SER A 114 7.53 25.46 -23.32
CA SER A 114 7.20 24.06 -23.59
C SER A 114 8.45 23.18 -23.55
N ALA A 115 9.59 23.64 -24.07
CA ALA A 115 10.87 22.92 -24.00
C ALA A 115 11.36 22.73 -22.55
N GLU A 116 11.23 23.76 -21.71
CA GLU A 116 11.55 23.67 -20.29
C GLU A 116 10.66 22.65 -19.58
N ASN A 117 9.35 22.67 -19.85
CA ASN A 117 8.41 21.72 -19.29
C ASN A 117 8.71 20.27 -19.72
N ILE A 118 9.06 20.04 -20.98
CA ILE A 118 9.50 18.71 -21.48
C ILE A 118 10.70 18.20 -20.66
N ASN A 119 11.72 19.04 -20.49
CA ASN A 119 12.90 18.66 -19.73
C ASN A 119 12.57 18.35 -18.27
N HIS A 120 11.66 19.11 -17.67
CA HIS A 120 11.17 18.83 -16.32
C HIS A 120 10.43 17.48 -16.23
N ILE A 121 9.48 17.23 -17.13
CA ILE A 121 8.73 15.97 -17.19
C ILE A 121 9.68 14.77 -17.36
N LEU A 122 10.64 14.86 -18.29
CA LEU A 122 11.63 13.81 -18.53
C LEU A 122 12.49 13.53 -17.29
N SER A 123 12.93 14.59 -16.60
CA SER A 123 13.72 14.47 -15.37
C SER A 123 12.91 13.75 -14.27
N GLU A 124 11.69 14.18 -14.04
CA GLU A 124 10.81 13.58 -13.02
C GLU A 124 10.40 12.14 -13.38
N PHE A 125 10.14 11.87 -14.66
CA PHE A 125 9.85 10.52 -15.13
C PHE A 125 11.03 9.57 -14.88
N ASN A 126 12.26 10.00 -15.21
CA ASN A 126 13.46 9.20 -14.97
C ASN A 126 13.71 8.94 -13.48
N LYS A 127 13.51 9.92 -12.62
CA LYS A 127 13.58 9.74 -11.16
C LYS A 127 12.52 8.74 -10.66
N THR A 128 11.28 8.91 -11.12
CA THR A 128 10.16 8.04 -10.75
C THR A 128 10.40 6.61 -11.19
N LYS A 129 10.90 6.41 -12.42
CA LYS A 129 11.27 5.09 -12.95
C LYS A 129 12.38 4.43 -12.13
N ARG A 130 13.44 5.14 -11.79
CA ARG A 130 14.51 4.62 -10.92
C ARG A 130 13.96 4.18 -9.55
N THR A 131 13.15 5.01 -8.92
CA THR A 131 12.53 4.68 -7.63
C THR A 131 11.65 3.43 -7.72
N PHE A 132 10.90 3.28 -8.81
CA PHE A 132 10.09 2.09 -9.06
C PHE A 132 10.94 0.84 -9.24
N ASP A 133 11.99 0.91 -10.07
CA ASP A 133 12.88 -0.21 -10.36
C ASP A 133 13.65 -0.66 -9.11
N GLU A 134 14.13 0.27 -8.29
CA GLU A 134 14.77 0.01 -7.02
C GLU A 134 13.80 -0.66 -6.03
N ALA A 135 12.59 -0.13 -5.91
CA ALA A 135 11.56 -0.72 -5.05
C ALA A 135 11.21 -2.14 -5.48
N ARG A 136 11.08 -2.38 -6.79
CA ARG A 136 10.81 -3.71 -7.38
C ARG A 136 11.95 -4.70 -7.10
N SER A 137 13.18 -4.28 -7.26
CA SER A 137 14.36 -5.12 -7.00
C SER A 137 14.45 -5.49 -5.52
N GLN A 138 14.31 -4.52 -4.62
CA GLN A 138 14.34 -4.77 -3.18
C GLN A 138 13.14 -5.63 -2.72
N TYR A 139 11.96 -5.46 -3.34
CA TYR A 139 10.81 -6.30 -3.07
C TYR A 139 11.08 -7.77 -3.41
N ALA A 140 11.74 -8.04 -4.52
CA ALA A 140 12.12 -9.42 -4.90
C ALA A 140 13.05 -10.05 -3.85
N ILE A 141 14.02 -9.30 -3.33
CA ILE A 141 14.90 -9.75 -2.24
C ILE A 141 14.10 -10.03 -0.96
N CYS A 142 13.20 -9.11 -0.58
CA CYS A 142 12.34 -9.31 0.59
C CYS A 142 11.46 -10.55 0.43
N LYS A 143 10.87 -10.78 -0.75
CA LYS A 143 10.07 -11.96 -1.06
C LYS A 143 10.86 -13.26 -0.89
N GLN A 144 12.10 -13.26 -1.37
CA GLN A 144 12.99 -14.42 -1.21
C GLN A 144 13.29 -14.69 0.26
N LYS A 145 13.60 -13.64 1.04
CA LYS A 145 13.86 -13.78 2.49
C LYS A 145 12.63 -14.26 3.27
N ILE A 146 11.44 -13.76 2.93
CA ILE A 146 10.18 -14.26 3.53
C ILE A 146 9.98 -15.73 3.22
N TYR A 147 10.26 -16.16 1.99
CA TYR A 147 10.16 -17.57 1.61
C TYR A 147 11.15 -18.45 2.40
N GLU A 148 12.39 -18.00 2.58
CA GLU A 148 13.40 -18.70 3.38
C GLU A 148 12.97 -18.82 4.86
N GLU A 149 12.44 -17.75 5.46
CA GLU A 149 11.90 -17.77 6.82
C GLU A 149 10.74 -18.75 6.98
N ILE A 150 9.81 -18.77 6.03
CA ILE A 150 8.67 -19.71 6.02
C ILE A 150 9.18 -21.14 5.93
N LYS A 151 10.07 -21.43 4.96
CA LYS A 151 10.63 -22.75 4.76
C LYS A 151 11.43 -23.24 5.98
N ALA A 152 12.19 -22.36 6.60
CA ALA A 152 12.94 -22.70 7.82
C ALA A 152 12.03 -23.01 9.01
N SER A 153 10.85 -22.39 9.08
CA SER A 153 9.90 -22.62 10.16
C SER A 153 8.97 -23.82 9.95
N GLU A 154 8.89 -24.36 8.73
CA GLU A 154 7.95 -25.44 8.39
C GLU A 154 8.15 -26.73 9.20
N PRO A 155 9.40 -27.24 9.41
CA PRO A 155 9.61 -28.45 10.21
C PRO A 155 9.13 -28.31 11.67
N GLU A 156 9.36 -27.14 12.26
CA GLU A 156 8.91 -26.83 13.63
C GLU A 156 7.38 -26.77 13.71
N LYS A 157 6.75 -26.09 12.75
CA LYS A 157 5.29 -26.01 12.65
C LYS A 157 4.65 -27.39 12.46
N GLU A 158 5.22 -28.24 11.59
CA GLU A 158 4.70 -29.58 11.38
C GLU A 158 4.80 -30.44 12.65
N LYS A 159 5.93 -30.35 13.36
CA LYS A 159 6.10 -31.03 14.64
C LYS A 159 5.05 -30.59 15.66
N LEU A 160 4.87 -29.27 15.82
CA LEU A 160 3.89 -28.73 16.76
C LEU A 160 2.46 -29.08 16.37
N LYS A 161 2.11 -29.05 15.08
CA LYS A 161 0.79 -29.47 14.59
C LYS A 161 0.52 -30.95 14.86
N LYS A 162 1.52 -31.83 14.68
CA LYS A 162 1.37 -33.24 15.02
C LYS A 162 1.14 -33.47 16.51
N GLN A 163 1.85 -32.75 17.37
CA GLN A 163 1.63 -32.77 18.82
C GLN A 163 0.23 -32.29 19.19
N LEU A 164 -0.24 -31.18 18.58
CA LEU A 164 -1.60 -30.66 18.79
C LEU A 164 -2.66 -31.68 18.39
N LEU A 165 -2.51 -32.36 17.24
CA LEU A 165 -3.44 -33.41 16.80
C LEU A 165 -3.54 -34.58 17.79
N THR A 166 -2.42 -34.90 18.47
CA THR A 166 -2.42 -35.95 19.50
C THR A 166 -3.14 -35.49 20.76
N LEU A 167 -2.82 -34.28 21.25
CA LEU A 167 -3.40 -33.71 22.46
C LEU A 167 -4.90 -33.36 22.29
N GLU A 168 -5.33 -33.05 21.07
CA GLU A 168 -6.73 -32.76 20.76
C GLU A 168 -7.65 -33.92 21.09
N LYS A 169 -7.20 -35.17 20.94
CA LYS A 169 -7.98 -36.38 21.22
C LYS A 169 -8.35 -36.52 22.71
N ASP A 170 -7.54 -35.91 23.58
CA ASP A 170 -7.69 -35.97 25.03
C ASP A 170 -8.56 -34.84 25.59
N VAL A 171 -9.07 -33.94 24.71
CA VAL A 171 -9.93 -32.81 25.07
C VAL A 171 -11.35 -33.04 24.56
N GLU A 172 -12.34 -32.69 25.35
CA GLU A 172 -13.74 -32.76 24.97
C GLU A 172 -14.04 -32.01 23.66
N PRO A 173 -14.68 -32.63 22.65
CA PRO A 173 -14.87 -32.04 21.32
C PRO A 173 -15.58 -30.68 21.31
N VAL A 174 -16.56 -30.49 22.16
CA VAL A 174 -17.31 -29.22 22.27
C VAL A 174 -16.37 -28.09 22.74
N LEU A 175 -15.62 -28.36 23.81
CA LEU A 175 -14.67 -27.41 24.38
C LEU A 175 -13.52 -27.06 23.40
N MET A 176 -13.03 -28.09 22.66
CA MET A 176 -12.03 -27.91 21.63
C MET A 176 -12.57 -27.05 20.48
N GLY A 177 -13.81 -27.27 20.06
CA GLY A 177 -14.46 -26.45 19.03
C GLY A 177 -14.53 -24.96 19.41
N GLU A 178 -14.91 -24.68 20.67
CA GLU A 178 -14.92 -23.32 21.19
C GLU A 178 -13.51 -22.72 21.33
N TYR A 179 -12.53 -23.53 21.76
CA TYR A 179 -11.12 -23.10 21.81
C TYR A 179 -10.63 -22.65 20.43
N LYS A 180 -10.83 -23.50 19.41
CA LYS A 180 -10.43 -23.22 18.02
C LYS A 180 -11.11 -21.95 17.48
N LYS A 181 -12.40 -21.76 17.79
CA LYS A 181 -13.13 -20.53 17.41
C LYS A 181 -12.45 -19.29 18.00
N LYS A 182 -12.19 -19.29 19.32
CA LYS A 182 -11.50 -18.17 19.98
C LYS A 182 -10.08 -17.94 19.43
N ARG A 183 -9.37 -19.02 19.12
CA ARG A 183 -8.02 -18.95 18.52
C ARG A 183 -8.04 -18.34 17.12
N ASN A 184 -9.04 -18.65 16.31
CA ASN A 184 -9.27 -18.05 14.99
C ASN A 184 -9.65 -16.55 15.10
N ASP A 185 -10.38 -16.17 16.14
CA ASP A 185 -10.70 -14.77 16.47
C ASP A 185 -9.48 -13.99 17.02
N LYS A 186 -8.27 -14.60 16.94
CA LYS A 186 -6.99 -14.04 17.42
C LYS A 186 -6.94 -13.81 18.94
N ILE A 187 -7.78 -14.50 19.69
CA ILE A 187 -7.77 -14.46 21.16
C ILE A 187 -6.72 -15.46 21.65
N PHE A 188 -5.57 -14.97 22.11
CA PHE A 188 -4.53 -15.80 22.69
C PHE A 188 -3.87 -15.08 23.89
N PRO A 189 -3.55 -15.77 25.01
CA PRO A 189 -3.95 -17.14 25.37
C PRO A 189 -5.46 -17.28 25.43
N VAL A 190 -5.99 -18.47 25.12
CA VAL A 190 -7.45 -18.74 25.11
C VAL A 190 -7.95 -19.06 26.53
N VAL A 191 -7.15 -19.79 27.30
CA VAL A 191 -7.46 -20.23 28.67
C VAL A 191 -6.56 -19.51 29.64
N VAL A 192 -7.14 -18.89 30.67
CA VAL A 192 -6.44 -18.10 31.67
C VAL A 192 -6.90 -18.48 33.07
N PRO A 193 -6.06 -18.41 34.11
CA PRO A 193 -6.49 -18.71 35.47
C PRO A 193 -7.41 -17.61 36.00
N LEU A 194 -8.21 -17.99 37.02
CA LEU A 194 -8.81 -17.04 37.94
C LEU A 194 -7.70 -16.44 38.81
N GLU A 195 -7.59 -15.13 38.86
CA GLU A 195 -6.59 -14.40 39.68
C GLU A 195 -7.27 -13.89 40.97
N GLY A 196 -6.62 -14.11 42.11
CA GLY A 196 -7.23 -13.80 43.40
C GLY A 196 -8.52 -14.60 43.59
N ASN A 197 -9.53 -13.96 44.19
CA ASN A 197 -10.79 -14.61 44.44
C ASN A 197 -11.84 -14.41 43.33
N ASN A 198 -11.70 -13.41 42.47
CA ASN A 198 -12.76 -12.98 41.56
C ASN A 198 -12.30 -12.22 40.31
N PHE A 199 -11.02 -12.24 39.94
CA PHE A 199 -10.55 -11.50 38.77
C PHE A 199 -10.15 -12.41 37.60
N CYS A 200 -10.44 -11.95 36.36
CA CYS A 200 -9.97 -12.62 35.17
C CYS A 200 -8.43 -12.46 35.04
N GLY A 201 -7.68 -13.56 34.97
CA GLY A 201 -6.22 -13.56 34.90
C GLY A 201 -5.61 -12.93 33.64
N TYR A 202 -6.42 -12.37 32.76
CA TYR A 202 -5.94 -11.63 31.57
C TYR A 202 -6.35 -10.16 31.58
N CYS A 203 -7.67 -9.90 31.60
CA CYS A 203 -8.17 -8.52 31.50
C CYS A 203 -8.37 -7.85 32.87
N ARG A 204 -8.18 -8.61 33.95
CA ARG A 204 -8.30 -8.17 35.34
C ARG A 204 -9.68 -7.60 35.74
N MET A 205 -10.69 -7.82 34.92
CA MET A 205 -12.05 -7.45 35.27
C MET A 205 -12.58 -8.37 36.38
N GLU A 206 -13.29 -7.77 37.31
CA GLU A 206 -13.95 -8.49 38.39
C GLU A 206 -15.11 -9.33 37.84
N LEU A 207 -15.23 -10.55 38.32
CA LEU A 207 -16.28 -11.49 37.95
C LEU A 207 -17.42 -11.44 38.96
N PRO A 208 -18.68 -11.48 38.50
CA PRO A 208 -19.83 -11.58 39.40
C PRO A 208 -19.75 -12.87 40.22
N LYS A 209 -20.27 -12.85 41.45
CA LYS A 209 -20.30 -14.02 42.34
C LYS A 209 -20.94 -15.26 41.68
N VAL A 210 -21.95 -15.05 40.84
CA VAL A 210 -22.61 -16.12 40.05
C VAL A 210 -21.63 -16.78 39.08
N ALA A 211 -20.74 -16.00 38.44
CA ALA A 211 -19.73 -16.54 37.54
C ALA A 211 -18.70 -17.39 38.29
N ILE A 212 -18.31 -16.96 39.50
CA ILE A 212 -17.37 -17.70 40.36
C ILE A 212 -17.99 -19.05 40.79
N SER A 213 -19.29 -19.06 41.19
CA SER A 213 -20.00 -20.31 41.51
C SER A 213 -20.02 -21.26 40.30
N ARG A 214 -20.27 -20.74 39.10
CA ARG A 214 -20.22 -21.54 37.86
C ARG A 214 -18.84 -22.11 37.55
N ILE A 215 -17.75 -21.41 37.87
CA ILE A 215 -16.37 -21.96 37.72
C ILE A 215 -16.22 -23.18 38.66
N LYS A 216 -16.71 -23.10 39.89
CA LYS A 216 -16.63 -24.21 40.85
C LYS A 216 -17.46 -25.43 40.41
N GLU A 217 -18.57 -25.20 39.77
CA GLU A 217 -19.47 -26.28 39.29
C GLU A 217 -19.00 -26.90 37.98
N LYS A 218 -18.65 -26.05 37.01
CA LYS A 218 -18.31 -26.47 35.61
C LYS A 218 -16.82 -26.56 35.34
N GLY A 219 -15.97 -26.03 36.22
CA GLY A 219 -14.52 -26.01 36.09
C GLY A 219 -13.99 -24.92 35.15
N ILE A 220 -14.81 -24.41 34.21
CA ILE A 220 -14.45 -23.40 33.24
C ILE A 220 -15.64 -22.53 32.85
N ILE A 221 -15.42 -21.26 32.64
CA ILE A 221 -16.39 -20.30 32.09
C ILE A 221 -15.75 -19.40 31.06
N THR A 222 -16.55 -18.68 30.27
CA THR A 222 -16.08 -17.63 29.36
C THR A 222 -16.15 -16.26 30.05
N CYS A 223 -15.07 -15.49 30.01
CA CYS A 223 -15.07 -14.11 30.45
C CYS A 223 -15.97 -13.25 29.55
N GLU A 224 -16.91 -12.52 30.13
CA GLU A 224 -17.86 -11.67 29.38
C GLU A 224 -17.15 -10.52 28.67
N HIS A 225 -16.02 -10.03 29.22
CA HIS A 225 -15.23 -8.93 28.69
C HIS A 225 -14.28 -9.35 27.56
N CYS A 226 -13.31 -10.21 27.89
CA CYS A 226 -12.23 -10.54 26.95
C CYS A 226 -12.46 -11.85 26.18
N LYS A 227 -13.59 -12.53 26.43
CA LYS A 227 -14.05 -13.77 25.78
C LYS A 227 -13.13 -14.98 25.97
N ARG A 228 -12.13 -14.89 26.83
CA ARG A 228 -11.24 -16.02 27.20
C ARG A 228 -11.93 -16.98 28.16
N PHE A 229 -11.47 -18.20 28.13
CA PHE A 229 -11.86 -19.17 29.16
C PHE A 229 -11.14 -18.88 30.46
N ILE A 230 -11.86 -18.95 31.57
CA ILE A 230 -11.32 -18.80 32.94
C ILE A 230 -11.49 -20.12 33.67
N TYR A 231 -10.45 -20.59 34.30
CA TYR A 231 -10.47 -21.79 35.15
C TYR A 231 -9.94 -21.47 36.55
N GLN A 232 -10.33 -22.28 37.53
CA GLN A 232 -9.79 -22.21 38.88
C GLN A 232 -8.56 -23.12 38.99
N LYS A 233 -7.43 -22.57 39.46
CA LYS A 233 -6.24 -23.37 39.79
C LYS A 233 -6.51 -24.30 40.93
#